data_d1aca9adf28d278603c9a40ea89ba7cb
#
_entry.id   d1aca9adf28d278603c9a40ea89ba7cb
#
_cell.length_a   1.000
_cell.length_b   1.000
_cell.length_c   1.000
_cell.angle_alpha   90.00
_cell.angle_beta   90.00
_cell.angle_gamma   90.00
#
_symmetry.space_group_name_H-M   'P 1'
#
loop_
_entity.id
_entity.type
_entity.pdbx_description
1 polymer ?
#
loop_
_entity_poly.entity_id
_entity_poly.type
_entity_poly.pdbx_seq_one_letter_code
_entity_poly.pdbx_strand_id
1 'polypeptide(L)'
;MCARNARPPMGIATAQSARNKAIYLKFLESFEVREAGAIRKAVSEHFDITAKVNASHPINEAADGTGYYTDIIAPVMEAFQGCRRQNYVVIGGEYLGTEWVTSTGYFYGHFSKPLCGIPASGKQAFLRFGEFHRMEDGKTVESHVYLGFAELIIALGLWPLVPSKGYEGVVPGPATQDGIISGTSDPAVSRASADLVEGMLKQLTTDDEAWRPYWDERMVWYGPGGLGSYSTVEGFAAFQRPFELTFEGWGDGKEIGVTGVGADCKAGDGEYAFLSGWPMITGVHVGDFLGLAPTGKRVFMRDCDWWRVENGKIIENWCMLDIPHVLMQLGYDLFADIRAHAA
;
A
#
# COMPACT_ATOMS: atom_id res chain seq x y z
N MET A 1 -18.25 -32.53 4.79
CA MET A 1 -16.93 -31.88 4.75
C MET A 1 -16.81 -31.15 3.40
N CYS A 2 -17.24 -29.90 3.33
CA CYS A 2 -16.98 -29.08 2.15
C CYS A 2 -15.47 -28.80 2.12
N ALA A 3 -14.81 -29.14 1.00
CA ALA A 3 -13.45 -28.75 0.76
C ALA A 3 -13.38 -27.21 0.91
N ARG A 4 -12.67 -26.72 1.93
CA ARG A 4 -12.30 -25.30 1.99
C ARG A 4 -11.59 -25.01 0.68
N ASN A 5 -12.18 -24.18 -0.15
CA ASN A 5 -11.52 -23.72 -1.38
C ASN A 5 -10.21 -23.06 -0.96
N ALA A 6 -9.09 -23.78 -1.16
CA ALA A 6 -7.77 -23.25 -0.84
C ALA A 6 -7.59 -21.95 -1.62
N ARG A 7 -7.12 -20.91 -0.95
CA ARG A 7 -6.73 -19.65 -1.62
C ARG A 7 -5.67 -19.98 -2.68
N PRO A 8 -5.72 -19.40 -3.88
CA PRO A 8 -4.65 -19.57 -4.83
C PRO A 8 -3.32 -19.18 -4.18
N PRO A 9 -2.25 -19.97 -4.38
CA PRO A 9 -0.93 -19.65 -3.82
C PRO A 9 -0.41 -18.32 -4.38
N MET A 10 0.49 -17.68 -3.65
CA MET A 10 1.22 -16.51 -4.17
C MET A 10 1.98 -16.90 -5.44
N GLY A 11 1.97 -15.99 -6.41
CA GLY A 11 2.80 -16.09 -7.60
C GLY A 11 4.27 -15.82 -7.34
N ILE A 12 5.05 -15.76 -8.41
CA ILE A 12 6.48 -15.37 -8.36
C ILE A 12 6.84 -14.49 -9.56
N ALA A 13 7.98 -13.82 -9.45
CA ALA A 13 8.59 -13.12 -10.57
C ALA A 13 8.92 -14.06 -11.72
N THR A 14 8.62 -13.61 -12.94
CA THR A 14 8.86 -14.32 -14.20
C THR A 14 9.84 -13.55 -15.10
N ALA A 15 10.22 -14.12 -16.22
CA ALA A 15 10.95 -13.37 -17.24
C ALA A 15 10.12 -12.20 -17.80
N GLN A 16 8.79 -12.31 -17.80
CA GLN A 16 7.91 -11.21 -18.21
C GLN A 16 7.89 -10.13 -17.15
N SER A 17 7.84 -10.49 -15.87
CA SER A 17 7.93 -9.53 -14.76
C SER A 17 9.23 -8.71 -14.85
N ALA A 18 10.36 -9.33 -15.20
CA ALA A 18 11.63 -8.60 -15.40
C ALA A 18 11.54 -7.58 -16.56
N ARG A 19 10.91 -7.96 -17.68
CA ARG A 19 10.67 -7.02 -18.79
C ARG A 19 9.75 -5.87 -18.38
N ASN A 20 8.68 -6.17 -17.68
CA ASN A 20 7.72 -5.18 -17.21
C ASN A 20 8.37 -4.20 -16.20
N LYS A 21 9.19 -4.71 -15.28
CA LYS A 21 9.98 -3.85 -14.35
C LYS A 21 10.92 -2.92 -15.12
N ALA A 22 11.60 -3.40 -16.16
CA ALA A 22 12.48 -2.56 -16.98
C ALA A 22 11.70 -1.43 -17.68
N ILE A 23 10.51 -1.73 -18.22
CA ILE A 23 9.61 -0.72 -18.83
C ILE A 23 9.16 0.30 -17.77
N TYR A 24 8.75 -0.18 -16.59
CA TYR A 24 8.30 0.68 -15.50
C TYR A 24 9.44 1.57 -14.95
N LEU A 25 10.64 1.02 -14.76
CA LEU A 25 11.81 1.81 -14.34
C LEU A 25 12.14 2.92 -15.34
N LYS A 26 12.05 2.63 -16.65
CA LYS A 26 12.21 3.63 -17.69
C LYS A 26 11.12 4.72 -17.63
N PHE A 27 9.87 4.35 -17.34
CA PHE A 27 8.79 5.31 -17.10
C PHE A 27 9.13 6.21 -15.90
N LEU A 28 9.69 5.67 -14.81
CA LEU A 28 10.06 6.42 -13.62
C LEU A 28 11.17 7.47 -13.88
N GLU A 29 12.04 7.29 -14.89
CA GLU A 29 13.05 8.29 -15.28
C GLU A 29 12.42 9.65 -15.65
N SER A 30 11.16 9.66 -16.11
CA SER A 30 10.44 10.90 -16.43
C SER A 30 10.28 11.83 -15.22
N PHE A 31 10.22 11.28 -14.00
CA PHE A 31 10.10 12.06 -12.76
C PHE A 31 11.43 12.74 -12.38
N GLU A 32 12.58 12.23 -12.83
CA GLU A 32 13.89 12.85 -12.61
C GLU A 32 14.03 14.16 -13.41
N VAL A 33 13.39 14.25 -14.57
CA VAL A 33 13.36 15.46 -15.40
C VAL A 33 12.58 16.58 -14.72
N ARG A 34 11.60 16.26 -13.88
CA ARG A 34 10.75 17.19 -13.10
C ARG A 34 9.98 18.22 -13.95
N GLU A 35 9.77 17.92 -15.21
CA GLU A 35 8.97 18.74 -16.11
C GLU A 35 7.60 18.10 -16.31
N ALA A 36 6.55 18.83 -15.99
CA ALA A 36 5.16 18.37 -16.08
C ALA A 36 4.82 17.81 -17.48
N GLY A 37 5.32 18.44 -18.54
CA GLY A 37 5.11 18.00 -19.92
C GLY A 37 5.78 16.65 -20.21
N ALA A 38 6.98 16.41 -19.68
CA ALA A 38 7.71 15.15 -19.85
C ALA A 38 6.99 14.01 -19.12
N ILE A 39 6.55 14.25 -17.88
CA ILE A 39 5.83 13.24 -17.10
C ILE A 39 4.46 12.92 -17.73
N ARG A 40 3.70 13.93 -18.15
CA ARG A 40 2.43 13.75 -18.85
C ARG A 40 2.59 12.91 -20.11
N LYS A 41 3.63 13.19 -20.90
CA LYS A 41 3.96 12.40 -22.10
C LYS A 41 4.29 10.95 -21.74
N ALA A 42 5.13 10.74 -20.73
CA ALA A 42 5.52 9.40 -20.29
C ALA A 42 4.31 8.61 -19.79
N VAL A 43 3.36 9.23 -19.08
CA VAL A 43 2.09 8.59 -18.67
C VAL A 43 1.28 8.16 -19.89
N SER A 44 1.11 9.04 -20.90
CA SER A 44 0.37 8.69 -22.11
C SER A 44 1.00 7.56 -22.94
N GLU A 45 2.32 7.37 -22.81
CA GLU A 45 3.05 6.28 -23.47
C GLU A 45 3.02 4.99 -22.66
N HIS A 46 3.00 5.06 -21.33
CA HIS A 46 3.07 3.93 -20.42
C HIS A 46 1.71 3.34 -20.07
N PHE A 47 0.68 4.17 -19.90
CA PHE A 47 -0.68 3.71 -19.59
C PHE A 47 -1.48 3.45 -20.87
N ASP A 48 -2.30 2.41 -20.84
CA ASP A 48 -3.39 2.28 -21.83
C ASP A 48 -4.42 3.38 -21.56
N ILE A 49 -5.00 3.95 -22.61
CA ILE A 49 -6.02 5.01 -22.46
C ILE A 49 -7.26 4.51 -21.71
N THR A 50 -7.57 3.23 -21.81
CA THR A 50 -8.70 2.59 -21.14
C THR A 50 -8.34 2.01 -19.77
N ALA A 51 -7.13 2.27 -19.28
CA ALA A 51 -6.67 1.72 -18.02
C ALA A 51 -7.59 2.13 -16.86
N LYS A 52 -7.94 1.16 -16.01
CA LYS A 52 -8.62 1.42 -14.76
C LYS A 52 -7.62 1.92 -13.74
N VAL A 53 -7.82 3.13 -13.22
CA VAL A 53 -6.93 3.74 -12.23
C VAL A 53 -7.70 4.03 -10.95
N ASN A 54 -7.42 3.25 -9.92
CA ASN A 54 -7.95 3.44 -8.57
C ASN A 54 -6.92 4.20 -7.72
N ALA A 55 -7.39 5.09 -6.84
CA ALA A 55 -6.54 5.85 -5.93
C ALA A 55 -7.17 5.96 -4.53
N SER A 56 -6.35 6.25 -3.52
CA SER A 56 -6.84 6.48 -2.16
C SER A 56 -7.90 7.56 -2.09
N HIS A 57 -8.80 7.43 -1.10
CA HIS A 57 -9.78 8.48 -0.79
C HIS A 57 -9.04 9.78 -0.40
N PRO A 58 -9.45 10.98 -0.91
CA PRO A 58 -10.73 11.28 -1.54
C PRO A 58 -10.75 11.19 -3.08
N ILE A 59 -9.67 10.80 -3.74
CA ILE A 59 -9.62 10.70 -5.20
C ILE A 59 -10.49 9.54 -5.68
N ASN A 60 -10.34 8.35 -5.08
CA ASN A 60 -11.03 7.10 -5.31
C ASN A 60 -10.77 6.47 -6.69
N GLU A 61 -11.21 7.08 -7.78
CA GLU A 61 -11.09 6.56 -9.13
C GLU A 61 -10.81 7.71 -10.10
N ALA A 62 -9.81 7.53 -10.95
CA ALA A 62 -9.54 8.44 -12.06
C ALA A 62 -10.33 8.04 -13.30
N ALA A 63 -10.57 8.97 -14.20
CA ALA A 63 -11.47 8.77 -15.34
C ALA A 63 -10.98 7.69 -16.33
N ASP A 64 -9.66 7.61 -16.55
CA ASP A 64 -8.99 6.70 -17.48
C ASP A 64 -7.48 6.66 -17.21
N GLY A 65 -6.70 6.05 -18.09
CA GLY A 65 -5.23 5.97 -17.95
C GLY A 65 -4.53 7.33 -17.88
N THR A 66 -5.09 8.39 -18.50
CA THR A 66 -4.53 9.74 -18.39
C THR A 66 -4.80 10.37 -17.03
N GLY A 67 -5.84 9.91 -16.34
CA GLY A 67 -6.20 10.33 -14.98
C GLY A 67 -5.12 10.01 -13.95
N TYR A 68 -4.28 9.02 -14.20
CA TYR A 68 -3.08 8.83 -13.35
C TYR A 68 -2.24 10.12 -13.28
N TYR A 69 -2.09 10.84 -14.39
CA TYR A 69 -1.40 12.12 -14.37
C TYR A 69 -2.31 13.26 -13.86
N THR A 70 -3.51 13.44 -14.45
CA THR A 70 -4.33 14.63 -14.20
C THR A 70 -4.92 14.69 -12.80
N ASP A 71 -5.30 13.52 -12.24
CA ASP A 71 -6.05 13.45 -11.00
C ASP A 71 -5.16 13.08 -9.80
N ILE A 72 -3.97 12.52 -10.05
CA ILE A 72 -3.06 12.06 -9.01
C ILE A 72 -1.73 12.82 -9.06
N ILE A 73 -0.93 12.66 -10.12
CA ILE A 73 0.44 13.14 -10.16
C ILE A 73 0.52 14.67 -10.26
N ALA A 74 -0.26 15.29 -11.14
CA ALA A 74 -0.22 16.74 -11.33
C ALA A 74 -0.63 17.50 -10.05
N PRO A 75 -1.72 17.14 -9.34
CA PRO A 75 -2.05 17.75 -8.05
C PRO A 75 -0.94 17.59 -6.98
N VAL A 76 -0.31 16.41 -6.91
CA VAL A 76 0.82 16.19 -5.98
C VAL A 76 1.99 17.10 -6.36
N MET A 77 2.41 17.13 -7.63
CA MET A 77 3.52 17.98 -8.09
C MET A 77 3.22 19.46 -7.88
N GLU A 78 1.98 19.88 -8.04
CA GLU A 78 1.57 21.26 -7.80
C GLU A 78 1.58 21.62 -6.32
N ALA A 79 1.18 20.72 -5.46
CA ALA A 79 1.15 20.92 -4.01
C ALA A 79 2.55 21.00 -3.39
N PHE A 80 3.51 20.23 -3.93
CA PHE A 80 4.88 20.15 -3.42
C PHE A 80 5.83 20.93 -4.33
N GLN A 81 6.16 22.17 -3.97
CA GLN A 81 7.17 22.94 -4.70
C GLN A 81 8.53 22.22 -4.67
N GLY A 82 9.13 22.04 -5.84
CA GLY A 82 10.36 21.26 -6.00
C GLY A 82 10.13 19.76 -5.79
N CYS A 83 8.93 19.29 -6.08
CA CYS A 83 8.51 17.90 -5.90
C CYS A 83 9.54 16.92 -6.46
N ARG A 84 9.87 15.92 -5.67
CA ARG A 84 10.65 14.75 -6.06
C ARG A 84 9.86 13.50 -5.77
N ARG A 85 10.03 12.50 -6.63
CA ARG A 85 9.60 11.13 -6.38
C ARG A 85 10.82 10.28 -6.10
N GLN A 86 10.80 9.50 -5.03
CA GLN A 86 11.84 8.54 -4.70
C GLN A 86 11.20 7.20 -4.39
N ASN A 87 11.55 6.19 -5.16
CA ASN A 87 11.16 4.81 -4.91
C ASN A 87 12.25 4.14 -4.08
N TYR A 88 11.87 3.26 -3.14
CA TYR A 88 12.80 2.43 -2.41
C TYR A 88 12.51 0.92 -2.56
N VAL A 89 11.32 0.55 -3.08
CA VAL A 89 11.00 -0.80 -3.56
C VAL A 89 10.42 -0.69 -4.97
N VAL A 90 10.91 -1.52 -5.88
CA VAL A 90 10.32 -1.80 -7.20
C VAL A 90 10.51 -3.29 -7.45
N ILE A 91 9.42 -4.03 -7.43
CA ILE A 91 9.39 -5.49 -7.63
C ILE A 91 8.22 -5.87 -8.52
N GLY A 92 8.15 -7.12 -8.97
CA GLY A 92 7.04 -7.56 -9.80
C GLY A 92 6.88 -9.07 -9.81
N GLY A 93 5.73 -9.54 -10.26
CA GLY A 93 5.45 -10.96 -10.32
C GLY A 93 4.15 -11.26 -11.07
N GLU A 94 3.99 -12.52 -11.41
CA GLU A 94 2.77 -13.04 -12.01
C GLU A 94 1.83 -13.57 -10.91
N TYR A 95 0.55 -13.26 -11.02
CA TYR A 95 -0.50 -13.83 -10.17
C TYR A 95 -1.75 -14.13 -10.99
N LEU A 96 -2.18 -15.39 -10.98
CA LEU A 96 -3.37 -15.88 -11.70
C LEU A 96 -3.38 -15.52 -13.20
N GLY A 97 -2.23 -15.63 -13.86
CA GLY A 97 -2.08 -15.34 -15.28
C GLY A 97 -1.96 -13.85 -15.61
N THR A 98 -1.85 -12.98 -14.62
CA THR A 98 -1.66 -11.52 -14.80
C THR A 98 -0.32 -11.07 -14.25
N GLU A 99 0.34 -10.17 -14.97
CA GLU A 99 1.64 -9.63 -14.59
C GLU A 99 1.48 -8.28 -13.89
N TRP A 100 2.15 -8.13 -12.75
CA TRP A 100 2.11 -6.94 -11.92
C TRP A 100 3.50 -6.40 -11.65
N VAL A 101 3.63 -5.08 -11.67
CA VAL A 101 4.78 -4.36 -11.15
C VAL A 101 4.29 -3.45 -10.02
N THR A 102 5.02 -3.42 -8.93
CA THR A 102 4.68 -2.59 -7.77
C THR A 102 5.87 -1.77 -7.31
N SER A 103 5.57 -0.61 -6.76
CA SER A 103 6.57 0.25 -6.14
C SER A 103 6.02 0.97 -4.91
N THR A 104 6.92 1.30 -3.99
CA THR A 104 6.62 2.20 -2.87
C THR A 104 7.76 3.16 -2.63
N GLY A 105 7.44 4.31 -2.05
CA GLY A 105 8.37 5.39 -1.84
C GLY A 105 7.70 6.66 -1.33
N TYR A 106 8.28 7.80 -1.68
CA TYR A 106 7.77 9.11 -1.29
C TYR A 106 7.74 10.10 -2.45
N PHE A 107 6.68 10.90 -2.49
CA PHE A 107 6.74 12.25 -3.05
C PHE A 107 7.13 13.20 -1.92
N TYR A 108 8.06 14.13 -2.17
CA TYR A 108 8.48 15.08 -1.16
C TYR A 108 8.92 16.41 -1.77
N GLY A 109 8.81 17.47 -0.99
CA GLY A 109 9.14 18.82 -1.39
C GLY A 109 8.57 19.84 -0.38
N HIS A 110 8.60 21.11 -0.70
CA HIS A 110 7.93 22.14 0.08
C HIS A 110 6.42 22.07 -0.16
N PHE A 111 5.64 21.70 0.86
CA PHE A 111 4.18 21.62 0.77
C PHE A 111 3.57 23.03 0.77
N SER A 112 3.52 23.63 -0.42
CA SER A 112 3.26 25.06 -0.65
C SER A 112 1.84 25.38 -1.12
N LYS A 113 1.07 24.36 -1.59
CA LYS A 113 -0.33 24.52 -1.97
C LYS A 113 -1.16 23.41 -1.34
N PRO A 114 -2.48 23.62 -1.14
CA PRO A 114 -3.36 22.58 -0.62
C PRO A 114 -3.42 21.34 -1.52
N LEU A 115 -3.54 20.15 -0.92
CA LEU A 115 -3.74 18.88 -1.61
C LEU A 115 -4.97 18.17 -1.04
N CYS A 116 -5.97 17.88 -1.86
CA CYS A 116 -7.20 17.21 -1.45
C CYS A 116 -7.90 17.86 -0.23
N GLY A 117 -7.76 19.18 -0.06
CA GLY A 117 -8.30 19.91 1.08
C GLY A 117 -7.40 19.94 2.32
N ILE A 118 -6.24 19.28 2.31
CA ILE A 118 -5.22 19.43 3.34
C ILE A 118 -4.53 20.78 3.13
N PRO A 119 -4.50 21.69 4.12
CA PRO A 119 -3.93 23.03 3.95
C PRO A 119 -2.40 22.97 3.82
N ALA A 120 -1.85 23.86 3.00
CA ALA A 120 -0.42 24.00 2.83
C ALA A 120 0.27 24.41 4.14
N SER A 121 1.43 23.82 4.43
CA SER A 121 2.21 24.15 5.63
C SER A 121 3.38 25.12 5.36
N GLY A 122 3.78 25.26 4.10
CA GLY A 122 5.00 25.98 3.73
C GLY A 122 6.30 25.31 4.22
N LYS A 123 6.23 24.06 4.68
CA LYS A 123 7.36 23.28 5.19
C LYS A 123 7.70 22.11 4.28
N GLN A 124 8.89 21.55 4.46
CA GLN A 124 9.23 20.27 3.85
C GLN A 124 8.26 19.19 4.37
N ALA A 125 7.66 18.44 3.45
CA ALA A 125 6.77 17.35 3.79
C ALA A 125 6.99 16.14 2.87
N PHE A 126 6.49 14.99 3.29
CA PHE A 126 6.62 13.71 2.62
C PHE A 126 5.23 13.10 2.48
N LEU A 127 4.87 12.70 1.27
CA LEU A 127 3.68 11.93 0.97
C LEU A 127 4.10 10.53 0.57
N ARG A 128 3.89 9.55 1.43
CA ARG A 128 4.15 8.14 1.12
C ARG A 128 3.22 7.68 0.02
N PHE A 129 3.71 6.83 -0.87
CA PHE A 129 2.89 6.18 -1.88
C PHE A 129 3.18 4.69 -1.97
N GLY A 130 2.20 3.95 -2.46
CA GLY A 130 2.29 2.58 -2.92
C GLY A 130 1.54 2.44 -4.23
N GLU A 131 2.13 1.80 -5.21
CA GLU A 131 1.53 1.62 -6.52
C GLU A 131 1.63 0.18 -6.99
N PHE A 132 0.55 -0.32 -7.59
CA PHE A 132 0.46 -1.64 -8.19
C PHE A 132 -0.10 -1.47 -9.59
N HIS A 133 0.64 -1.94 -10.59
CA HIS A 133 0.31 -1.79 -11.98
C HIS A 133 0.22 -3.17 -12.65
N ARG A 134 -0.99 -3.53 -13.10
CA ARG A 134 -1.18 -4.68 -13.98
C ARG A 134 -0.76 -4.30 -15.39
N MET A 135 0.15 -5.07 -15.96
CA MET A 135 0.76 -4.76 -17.25
C MET A 135 0.42 -5.80 -18.31
N GLU A 136 -0.04 -5.30 -19.45
CA GLU A 136 -0.29 -6.08 -20.66
C GLU A 136 0.40 -5.40 -21.85
N ASP A 137 1.09 -6.15 -22.68
CA ASP A 137 1.79 -5.66 -23.90
C ASP A 137 2.66 -4.42 -23.65
N GLY A 138 3.31 -4.36 -22.48
CA GLY A 138 4.19 -3.27 -22.09
C GLY A 138 3.50 -1.99 -21.59
N LYS A 139 2.18 -2.02 -21.40
CA LYS A 139 1.38 -0.92 -20.87
C LYS A 139 0.71 -1.28 -19.55
N THR A 140 0.51 -0.28 -18.70
CA THR A 140 -0.36 -0.41 -17.53
C THR A 140 -1.82 -0.35 -17.99
N VAL A 141 -2.60 -1.39 -17.65
CA VAL A 141 -4.03 -1.50 -17.95
C VAL A 141 -4.92 -1.42 -16.71
N GLU A 142 -4.33 -1.57 -15.53
CA GLU A 142 -4.98 -1.37 -14.25
C GLU A 142 -3.96 -0.87 -13.23
N SER A 143 -4.38 0.05 -12.37
CA SER A 143 -3.51 0.62 -11.34
C SER A 143 -4.24 0.82 -10.02
N HIS A 144 -3.58 0.45 -8.92
CA HIS A 144 -3.99 0.80 -7.56
C HIS A 144 -2.94 1.74 -6.97
N VAL A 145 -3.33 2.95 -6.63
CA VAL A 145 -2.46 4.01 -6.11
C VAL A 145 -2.85 4.34 -4.68
N TYR A 146 -2.03 3.92 -3.74
CA TYR A 146 -2.15 4.26 -2.33
C TYR A 146 -1.38 5.54 -2.03
N LEU A 147 -2.03 6.50 -1.40
CA LEU A 147 -1.42 7.75 -0.96
C LEU A 147 -1.58 7.89 0.56
N GLY A 148 -0.47 8.06 1.25
CA GLY A 148 -0.40 8.17 2.70
C GLY A 148 -0.90 9.53 3.22
N PHE A 149 -2.16 9.86 2.94
CA PHE A 149 -2.76 11.11 3.41
C PHE A 149 -2.81 11.19 4.93
N ALA A 150 -3.06 10.07 5.63
CA ALA A 150 -3.05 10.05 7.09
C ALA A 150 -1.66 10.40 7.64
N GLU A 151 -0.58 9.83 7.07
CA GLU A 151 0.80 10.16 7.42
C GLU A 151 1.11 11.65 7.19
N LEU A 152 0.69 12.21 6.03
CA LEU A 152 0.88 13.63 5.75
C LEU A 152 0.14 14.50 6.76
N ILE A 153 -1.12 14.22 7.06
CA ILE A 153 -1.96 14.95 8.02
C ILE A 153 -1.32 14.93 9.42
N ILE A 154 -0.84 13.76 9.86
CA ILE A 154 -0.14 13.60 11.15
C ILE A 154 1.16 14.42 11.17
N ALA A 155 1.98 14.32 10.14
CA ALA A 155 3.24 15.07 10.03
C ALA A 155 3.06 16.58 10.03
N LEU A 156 1.90 17.07 9.59
CA LEU A 156 1.52 18.48 9.63
C LEU A 156 0.93 18.91 10.98
N GLY A 157 0.70 17.99 11.92
CA GLY A 157 0.06 18.27 13.22
C GLY A 157 -1.44 18.54 13.12
N LEU A 158 -2.09 18.04 12.06
CA LEU A 158 -3.50 18.26 11.78
C LEU A 158 -4.37 17.03 12.08
N TRP A 159 -3.80 15.98 12.70
CA TRP A 159 -4.52 14.76 13.01
C TRP A 159 -5.55 14.98 14.12
N PRO A 160 -6.87 14.82 13.86
CA PRO A 160 -7.91 15.17 14.83
C PRO A 160 -8.35 13.99 15.71
N LEU A 161 -7.87 12.78 15.42
CA LEU A 161 -8.27 11.57 16.12
C LEU A 161 -7.25 11.17 17.20
N VAL A 162 -7.52 10.06 17.90
CA VAL A 162 -6.61 9.53 18.91
C VAL A 162 -5.24 9.21 18.28
N PRO A 163 -4.13 9.69 18.87
CA PRO A 163 -2.80 9.35 18.37
C PRO A 163 -2.53 7.84 18.44
N SER A 164 -1.80 7.31 17.47
CA SER A 164 -1.37 5.91 17.53
C SER A 164 -0.41 5.66 18.71
N LYS A 165 -0.28 4.39 19.09
CA LYS A 165 0.74 3.95 20.05
C LYS A 165 2.07 3.62 19.35
N GLY A 166 2.04 3.44 18.04
CA GLY A 166 3.22 3.17 17.22
C GLY A 166 3.98 4.43 16.83
N TYR A 167 5.14 4.27 16.24
CA TYR A 167 5.93 5.37 15.70
C TYR A 167 5.24 5.96 14.46
N GLU A 168 5.07 7.27 14.47
CA GLU A 168 4.60 8.04 13.31
C GLU A 168 5.76 8.86 12.73
N GLY A 169 5.95 8.78 11.43
CA GLY A 169 7.01 9.53 10.75
C GLY A 169 7.41 8.94 9.41
N VAL A 170 8.53 9.42 8.86
CA VAL A 170 9.04 8.91 7.60
C VAL A 170 9.57 7.48 7.80
N VAL A 171 9.05 6.58 6.99
CA VAL A 171 9.42 5.17 6.97
C VAL A 171 10.63 4.98 6.06
N PRO A 172 11.72 4.33 6.50
CA PRO A 172 12.88 4.07 5.65
C PRO A 172 12.57 3.04 4.56
N GLY A 173 13.37 3.04 3.50
CA GLY A 173 13.45 1.90 2.59
C GLY A 173 14.18 0.71 3.23
N PRO A 174 14.33 -0.40 2.48
CA PRO A 174 15.01 -1.60 2.98
C PRO A 174 16.39 -1.30 3.55
N ALA A 175 16.70 -1.88 4.70
CA ALA A 175 17.99 -1.69 5.36
C ALA A 175 19.19 -2.10 4.47
N THR A 176 18.98 -3.06 3.57
CA THR A 176 19.95 -3.54 2.58
C THR A 176 20.07 -2.63 1.34
N GLN A 177 19.14 -1.68 1.13
CA GLN A 177 19.09 -0.77 -0.02
C GLN A 177 19.00 -1.47 -1.38
N ASP A 178 18.48 -2.69 -1.44
CA ASP A 178 18.36 -3.54 -2.64
C ASP A 178 16.91 -3.78 -3.10
N GLY A 179 15.96 -3.00 -2.58
CA GLY A 179 14.53 -3.16 -2.90
C GLY A 179 14.14 -2.82 -4.34
N ILE A 180 15.05 -2.25 -5.16
CA ILE A 180 14.79 -2.00 -6.58
C ILE A 180 15.41 -3.13 -7.39
N ILE A 181 14.57 -4.10 -7.78
CA ILE A 181 14.98 -5.27 -8.55
C ILE A 181 14.75 -5.02 -10.04
N SER A 182 15.80 -4.65 -10.77
CA SER A 182 15.71 -4.33 -12.19
C SER A 182 15.74 -5.52 -13.14
N GLY A 183 16.20 -6.69 -12.67
CA GLY A 183 16.42 -7.90 -13.47
C GLY A 183 15.50 -9.06 -13.10
N THR A 184 15.93 -10.26 -13.52
CA THR A 184 15.31 -11.52 -13.11
C THR A 184 15.82 -11.93 -11.75
N SER A 185 14.93 -12.42 -10.90
CA SER A 185 15.26 -13.04 -9.62
C SER A 185 15.38 -14.56 -9.76
N ASP A 186 16.09 -15.18 -8.84
CA ASP A 186 16.10 -16.64 -8.72
C ASP A 186 14.68 -17.13 -8.39
N PRO A 187 14.08 -18.00 -9.22
CA PRO A 187 12.74 -18.50 -8.97
C PRO A 187 12.61 -19.31 -7.67
N ALA A 188 13.67 -19.98 -7.22
CA ALA A 188 13.64 -20.74 -5.97
C ALA A 188 13.62 -19.80 -4.75
N VAL A 189 14.38 -18.71 -4.79
CA VAL A 189 14.36 -17.66 -3.75
C VAL A 189 13.01 -16.97 -3.75
N SER A 190 12.48 -16.57 -4.91
CA SER A 190 11.17 -15.93 -5.05
C SER A 190 10.05 -16.83 -4.49
N ARG A 191 10.10 -18.14 -4.77
CA ARG A 191 9.14 -19.11 -4.26
C ARG A 191 9.25 -19.25 -2.73
N ALA A 192 10.45 -19.33 -2.19
CA ALA A 192 10.67 -19.43 -0.75
C ALA A 192 10.13 -18.20 0.00
N SER A 193 10.36 -17.01 -0.54
CA SER A 193 9.81 -15.76 0.02
C SER A 193 8.29 -15.72 -0.04
N ALA A 194 7.70 -16.09 -1.19
CA ALA A 194 6.25 -16.17 -1.39
C ALA A 194 5.60 -17.17 -0.40
N ASP A 195 6.16 -18.38 -0.28
CA ASP A 195 5.63 -19.43 0.59
C ASP A 195 5.74 -19.05 2.08
N LEU A 196 6.82 -18.40 2.47
CA LEU A 196 7.01 -17.88 3.84
C LEU A 196 5.94 -16.85 4.19
N VAL A 197 5.77 -15.83 3.35
CA VAL A 197 4.76 -14.77 3.57
C VAL A 197 3.35 -15.34 3.53
N GLU A 198 3.04 -16.22 2.58
CA GLU A 198 1.73 -16.86 2.51
C GLU A 198 1.45 -17.75 3.73
N GLY A 199 2.46 -18.44 4.24
CA GLY A 199 2.39 -19.21 5.48
C GLY A 199 2.04 -18.33 6.66
N MET A 200 2.72 -17.19 6.81
CA MET A 200 2.46 -16.18 7.84
C MET A 200 1.02 -15.64 7.74
N LEU A 201 0.59 -15.22 6.55
CA LEU A 201 -0.75 -14.66 6.33
C LEU A 201 -1.88 -15.64 6.69
N LYS A 202 -1.68 -16.94 6.47
CA LYS A 202 -2.64 -17.97 6.87
C LYS A 202 -2.79 -18.12 8.38
N GLN A 203 -1.78 -17.72 9.13
CA GLN A 203 -1.74 -17.83 10.59
C GLN A 203 -2.02 -16.48 11.29
N LEU A 204 -2.06 -15.38 10.56
CA LEU A 204 -2.14 -14.04 11.13
C LEU A 204 -3.38 -13.85 12.02
N THR A 205 -4.51 -14.42 11.63
CA THR A 205 -5.80 -14.30 12.33
C THR A 205 -6.07 -15.43 13.32
N THR A 206 -5.10 -16.32 13.59
CA THR A 206 -5.28 -17.42 14.53
C THR A 206 -5.08 -16.95 15.98
N ASP A 207 -5.87 -17.49 16.91
CA ASP A 207 -5.81 -17.10 18.32
C ASP A 207 -4.55 -17.54 19.05
N ASP A 208 -3.83 -18.53 18.50
CA ASP A 208 -2.59 -19.08 19.07
C ASP A 208 -1.32 -18.35 18.64
N GLU A 209 -1.48 -17.24 17.91
CA GLU A 209 -0.35 -16.44 17.38
C GLU A 209 0.67 -17.27 16.57
N ALA A 210 0.20 -18.29 15.85
CA ALA A 210 1.03 -19.19 15.05
C ALA A 210 1.80 -18.48 13.91
N TRP A 211 1.52 -17.21 13.65
CA TRP A 211 2.25 -16.34 12.73
C TRP A 211 3.63 -15.91 13.26
N ARG A 212 3.86 -15.88 14.60
CA ARG A 212 5.11 -15.40 15.20
C ARG A 212 6.38 -16.08 14.67
N PRO A 213 6.44 -17.41 14.48
CA PRO A 213 7.63 -18.08 13.98
C PRO A 213 8.09 -17.68 12.59
N TYR A 214 7.27 -17.01 11.80
CA TYR A 214 7.62 -16.53 10.47
C TYR A 214 8.47 -15.25 10.49
N TRP A 215 8.47 -14.53 11.60
CA TRP A 215 9.15 -13.25 11.75
C TRP A 215 10.50 -13.40 12.47
N ASP A 216 11.45 -12.54 12.08
CA ASP A 216 12.69 -12.34 12.85
C ASP A 216 12.37 -11.52 14.11
N GLU A 217 13.08 -11.78 15.22
CA GLU A 217 12.88 -11.04 16.48
C GLU A 217 13.17 -9.53 16.34
N ARG A 218 14.04 -9.15 15.39
CA ARG A 218 14.42 -7.76 15.07
C ARG A 218 13.49 -7.08 14.07
N MET A 219 12.40 -7.71 13.72
CA MET A 219 11.48 -7.24 12.68
C MET A 219 11.00 -5.83 12.92
N VAL A 220 10.68 -5.15 11.83
CA VAL A 220 9.96 -3.88 11.84
C VAL A 220 8.76 -3.97 10.91
N TRP A 221 7.58 -3.63 11.43
CA TRP A 221 6.37 -3.39 10.66
C TRP A 221 6.16 -1.88 10.53
N TYR A 222 6.28 -1.39 9.31
CA TYR A 222 6.06 0.01 8.96
C TYR A 222 4.61 0.22 8.57
N GLY A 223 3.76 0.51 9.56
CA GLY A 223 2.32 0.64 9.41
C GLY A 223 1.88 1.96 8.78
N PRO A 224 0.59 2.07 8.45
CA PRO A 224 -0.02 3.30 7.94
C PRO A 224 -0.22 4.33 9.04
N GLY A 225 -0.33 5.60 8.64
CA GLY A 225 -0.62 6.71 9.55
C GLY A 225 -1.92 6.51 10.34
N GLY A 226 -1.90 6.85 11.61
CA GLY A 226 -2.96 6.60 12.58
C GLY A 226 -2.85 5.26 13.30
N LEU A 227 -2.26 4.23 12.66
CA LEU A 227 -1.91 2.97 13.30
C LEU A 227 -0.46 2.98 13.79
N GLY A 228 0.46 3.59 13.03
CA GLY A 228 1.86 3.74 13.36
C GLY A 228 2.68 2.47 13.12
N SER A 229 4.00 2.58 13.30
CA SER A 229 4.96 1.51 13.07
C SER A 229 5.41 0.86 14.38
N TYR A 230 5.74 -0.44 14.33
CA TYR A 230 6.15 -1.23 15.50
C TYR A 230 7.41 -2.04 15.18
N SER A 231 8.32 -2.09 16.13
CA SER A 231 9.50 -2.95 16.08
C SER A 231 9.33 -4.12 17.03
N THR A 232 10.01 -5.22 16.75
CA THR A 232 9.95 -6.51 17.44
C THR A 232 8.60 -7.24 17.30
N VAL A 233 8.64 -8.54 17.41
CA VAL A 233 7.46 -9.41 17.36
C VAL A 233 6.45 -9.03 18.46
N GLU A 234 6.92 -8.71 19.67
CA GLU A 234 6.10 -8.32 20.81
C GLU A 234 5.41 -6.97 20.57
N GLY A 235 6.14 -5.99 20.02
CA GLY A 235 5.59 -4.68 19.68
C GLY A 235 4.49 -4.79 18.64
N PHE A 236 4.71 -5.60 17.60
CA PHE A 236 3.69 -5.86 16.58
C PHE A 236 2.48 -6.63 17.14
N ALA A 237 2.70 -7.68 17.96
CA ALA A 237 1.63 -8.44 18.58
C ALA A 237 0.72 -7.58 19.47
N ALA A 238 1.32 -6.63 20.21
CA ALA A 238 0.56 -5.70 21.05
C ALA A 238 -0.37 -4.76 20.24
N PHE A 239 -0.07 -4.56 18.97
CA PHE A 239 -0.91 -3.80 18.02
C PHE A 239 -1.89 -4.73 17.28
N GLN A 240 -1.39 -5.80 16.67
CA GLN A 240 -2.12 -6.62 15.68
C GLN A 240 -3.41 -7.21 16.26
N ARG A 241 -3.32 -7.87 17.40
CA ARG A 241 -4.48 -8.55 17.98
C ARG A 241 -5.61 -7.59 18.41
N PRO A 242 -5.37 -6.48 19.12
CA PRO A 242 -6.40 -5.47 19.37
C PRO A 242 -7.03 -4.91 18.10
N PHE A 243 -6.22 -4.68 17.06
CA PHE A 243 -6.71 -4.18 15.78
C PHE A 243 -7.66 -5.17 15.10
N GLU A 244 -7.30 -6.45 15.03
CA GLU A 244 -8.16 -7.50 14.47
C GLU A 244 -9.50 -7.61 15.22
N LEU A 245 -9.46 -7.57 16.55
CA LEU A 245 -10.67 -7.65 17.41
C LEU A 245 -11.59 -6.41 17.27
N THR A 246 -11.11 -5.32 16.70
CA THR A 246 -11.92 -4.15 16.38
C THR A 246 -12.91 -4.44 15.25
N PHE A 247 -12.63 -5.45 14.41
CA PHE A 247 -13.44 -5.79 13.24
C PHE A 247 -13.86 -7.27 13.28
N GLU A 248 -15.11 -7.54 13.63
CA GLU A 248 -15.65 -8.91 13.61
C GLU A 248 -15.69 -9.46 12.18
N GLY A 249 -15.31 -10.74 12.00
CA GLY A 249 -15.21 -11.37 10.70
C GLY A 249 -14.10 -10.79 9.82
N TRP A 250 -13.02 -10.33 10.45
CA TRP A 250 -11.81 -9.88 9.80
C TRP A 250 -11.28 -10.93 8.83
N GLY A 251 -11.07 -10.53 7.57
CA GLY A 251 -10.52 -11.41 6.55
C GLY A 251 -10.81 -10.95 5.12
N ASP A 252 -10.55 -11.84 4.15
CA ASP A 252 -10.75 -11.60 2.73
C ASP A 252 -12.23 -11.76 2.26
N GLY A 253 -13.15 -11.88 3.18
CA GLY A 253 -14.58 -12.00 2.88
C GLY A 253 -15.07 -13.37 2.42
N LYS A 254 -14.20 -14.32 2.04
CA LYS A 254 -14.60 -15.64 1.52
C LYS A 254 -15.36 -16.48 2.54
N GLU A 255 -14.96 -16.41 3.80
CA GLU A 255 -15.61 -17.18 4.89
C GLU A 255 -17.03 -16.71 5.17
N ILE A 256 -17.33 -15.44 4.88
CA ILE A 256 -18.65 -14.81 5.09
C ILE A 256 -19.41 -14.58 3.79
N GLY A 257 -18.93 -15.14 2.67
CA GLY A 257 -19.60 -15.09 1.38
C GLY A 257 -19.61 -13.72 0.68
N VAL A 258 -18.68 -12.82 1.06
CA VAL A 258 -18.54 -11.52 0.38
C VAL A 258 -17.65 -11.71 -0.84
N THR A 259 -18.19 -11.43 -2.01
CA THR A 259 -17.45 -11.48 -3.29
C THR A 259 -16.69 -10.19 -3.56
N GLY A 260 -15.59 -10.28 -4.33
CA GLY A 260 -14.79 -9.11 -4.72
C GLY A 260 -13.90 -8.56 -3.61
N VAL A 261 -13.63 -9.33 -2.56
CA VAL A 261 -12.69 -9.00 -1.48
C VAL A 261 -11.57 -10.04 -1.46
N GLY A 262 -10.34 -9.57 -1.36
CA GLY A 262 -9.13 -10.39 -1.34
C GLY A 262 -8.04 -9.82 -2.23
N ALA A 263 -6.91 -10.51 -2.32
CA ALA A 263 -5.79 -10.04 -3.13
C ALA A 263 -6.13 -10.04 -4.62
N ASP A 264 -5.94 -8.89 -5.27
CA ASP A 264 -5.93 -8.73 -6.72
C ASP A 264 -4.58 -9.19 -7.30
N CYS A 265 -3.52 -8.98 -6.53
CA CYS A 265 -2.18 -9.48 -6.84
C CYS A 265 -1.41 -9.84 -5.57
N LYS A 266 -0.55 -10.87 -5.69
CA LYS A 266 0.41 -11.27 -4.66
C LYS A 266 1.49 -12.15 -5.27
N ALA A 267 2.76 -11.82 -5.05
CA ALA A 267 3.89 -12.60 -5.57
C ALA A 267 5.17 -12.38 -4.78
N GLY A 268 6.14 -13.29 -4.96
CA GLY A 268 7.52 -13.14 -4.52
C GLY A 268 8.44 -12.74 -5.66
N ASP A 269 9.42 -11.87 -5.38
CA ASP A 269 10.47 -11.43 -6.30
C ASP A 269 11.80 -11.35 -5.55
N GLY A 270 12.66 -12.36 -5.71
CA GLY A 270 13.85 -12.53 -4.89
C GLY A 270 13.50 -12.66 -3.40
N GLU A 271 14.20 -11.93 -2.55
CA GLU A 271 13.98 -11.89 -1.10
C GLU A 271 12.82 -10.96 -0.69
N TYR A 272 11.98 -10.56 -1.65
CA TYR A 272 10.81 -9.72 -1.42
C TYR A 272 9.53 -10.45 -1.79
N ALA A 273 8.43 -10.02 -1.16
CA ALA A 273 7.08 -10.40 -1.55
C ALA A 273 6.16 -9.19 -1.43
N PHE A 274 5.04 -9.23 -2.14
CA PHE A 274 4.03 -8.17 -2.11
C PHE A 274 2.62 -8.74 -2.22
N LEU A 275 1.65 -7.96 -1.75
CA LEU A 275 0.24 -8.15 -2.07
C LEU A 275 -0.50 -6.82 -2.14
N SER A 276 -1.62 -6.81 -2.84
CA SER A 276 -2.58 -5.70 -2.84
C SER A 276 -3.97 -6.20 -3.18
N GLY A 277 -4.99 -5.54 -2.65
CA GLY A 277 -6.38 -5.77 -3.02
C GLY A 277 -7.24 -4.52 -2.87
N TRP A 278 -8.18 -4.36 -3.81
CA TRP A 278 -9.03 -3.20 -3.90
C TRP A 278 -10.53 -3.57 -3.94
N PRO A 279 -11.12 -3.92 -2.74
CA PRO A 279 -10.54 -4.03 -1.39
C PRO A 279 -9.87 -5.38 -1.11
N MET A 280 -8.92 -5.39 -0.16
CA MET A 280 -8.23 -6.59 0.32
C MET A 280 -8.95 -7.27 1.47
N ILE A 281 -9.45 -6.49 2.43
CA ILE A 281 -9.93 -6.94 3.73
C ILE A 281 -11.34 -6.40 3.97
N THR A 282 -12.16 -7.17 4.72
CA THR A 282 -13.46 -6.72 5.23
C THR A 282 -13.68 -7.17 6.67
N GLY A 283 -14.51 -6.43 7.40
CA GLY A 283 -14.95 -6.77 8.75
C GLY A 283 -16.07 -5.85 9.21
N VAL A 284 -16.74 -6.22 10.30
CA VAL A 284 -17.78 -5.39 10.94
C VAL A 284 -17.16 -4.64 12.12
N HIS A 285 -17.27 -3.33 12.14
CA HIS A 285 -16.69 -2.47 13.18
C HIS A 285 -17.43 -2.65 14.51
N VAL A 286 -16.82 -3.35 15.46
CA VAL A 286 -17.38 -3.73 16.75
C VAL A 286 -16.58 -3.24 17.97
N GLY A 287 -15.34 -2.75 17.76
CA GLY A 287 -14.46 -2.19 18.78
C GLY A 287 -14.19 -0.70 18.54
N ASP A 288 -13.39 -0.08 19.42
CA ASP A 288 -12.90 1.29 19.19
C ASP A 288 -11.90 1.31 18.04
N PHE A 289 -12.07 2.23 17.09
CA PHE A 289 -11.13 2.45 15.99
C PHE A 289 -10.73 3.93 15.94
N LEU A 290 -9.51 4.22 16.33
CA LEU A 290 -8.94 5.59 16.33
C LEU A 290 -9.76 6.60 17.16
N GLY A 291 -10.47 6.12 18.20
CA GLY A 291 -11.36 6.90 19.03
C GLY A 291 -12.81 6.96 18.53
N LEU A 292 -13.14 6.30 17.43
CA LEU A 292 -14.52 6.14 16.99
C LEU A 292 -15.15 4.93 17.66
N ALA A 293 -16.27 5.15 18.37
CA ALA A 293 -17.05 4.10 18.99
C ALA A 293 -17.59 3.10 17.95
N PRO A 294 -17.83 1.82 18.33
CA PRO A 294 -18.37 0.80 17.45
C PRO A 294 -19.61 1.27 16.68
N THR A 295 -19.59 1.11 15.37
CA THR A 295 -20.71 1.53 14.51
C THR A 295 -21.60 0.39 14.04
N GLY A 296 -21.14 -0.87 14.17
CA GLY A 296 -21.80 -2.04 13.60
C GLY A 296 -21.77 -2.09 12.06
N LYS A 297 -21.06 -1.17 11.42
CA LYS A 297 -20.98 -1.13 9.95
C LYS A 297 -19.94 -2.11 9.43
N ARG A 298 -20.21 -2.74 8.31
CA ARG A 298 -19.21 -3.46 7.54
C ARG A 298 -18.35 -2.47 6.77
N VAL A 299 -17.04 -2.67 6.84
CA VAL A 299 -16.06 -1.88 6.10
C VAL A 299 -15.28 -2.75 5.12
N PHE A 300 -14.81 -2.14 4.06
CA PHE A 300 -13.99 -2.71 3.00
C PHE A 300 -12.70 -1.92 2.94
N MET A 301 -11.58 -2.58 3.24
CA MET A 301 -10.29 -1.93 3.39
C MET A 301 -9.44 -2.15 2.15
N ARG A 302 -8.98 -1.07 1.56
CA ARG A 302 -7.97 -1.05 0.50
C ARG A 302 -6.63 -1.13 1.19
N ASP A 303 -5.90 -2.21 0.94
CA ASP A 303 -4.71 -2.57 1.69
C ASP A 303 -3.62 -3.13 0.77
N CYS A 304 -2.37 -2.85 1.11
CA CYS A 304 -1.22 -3.39 0.42
C CYS A 304 -0.01 -3.50 1.31
N ASP A 305 0.82 -4.49 0.99
CA ASP A 305 2.02 -4.82 1.73
C ASP A 305 3.19 -5.17 0.84
N TRP A 306 4.40 -4.86 1.33
CA TRP A 306 5.67 -5.39 0.86
C TRP A 306 6.43 -5.97 2.04
N TRP A 307 7.03 -7.13 1.85
CA TRP A 307 7.87 -7.79 2.86
C TRP A 307 9.27 -8.00 2.32
N ARG A 308 10.27 -7.87 3.19
CA ARG A 308 11.62 -8.35 2.95
C ARG A 308 11.89 -9.56 3.83
N VAL A 309 12.44 -10.59 3.21
CA VAL A 309 12.81 -11.86 3.82
C VAL A 309 14.33 -11.90 3.95
N GLU A 310 14.82 -12.37 5.09
CA GLU A 310 16.24 -12.59 5.36
C GLU A 310 16.40 -13.87 6.17
N ASN A 311 17.29 -14.77 5.74
CA ASN A 311 17.56 -16.05 6.41
C ASN A 311 16.28 -16.87 6.73
N GLY A 312 15.30 -16.89 5.83
CA GLY A 312 14.04 -17.61 5.99
C GLY A 312 13.10 -17.02 7.03
N LYS A 313 13.22 -15.73 7.34
CA LYS A 313 12.36 -14.95 8.22
C LYS A 313 11.95 -13.64 7.58
N ILE A 314 10.75 -13.15 7.91
CA ILE A 314 10.31 -11.81 7.55
C ILE A 314 10.98 -10.82 8.52
N ILE A 315 11.71 -9.85 8.02
CA ILE A 315 12.44 -8.88 8.83
C ILE A 315 11.92 -7.45 8.68
N GLU A 316 11.37 -7.08 7.52
CA GLU A 316 10.76 -5.78 7.29
C GLU A 316 9.43 -5.97 6.55
N ASN A 317 8.44 -5.16 6.92
CA ASN A 317 7.16 -5.10 6.23
C ASN A 317 6.70 -3.65 6.11
N TRP A 318 6.37 -3.23 4.91
CA TRP A 318 5.77 -1.93 4.61
C TRP A 318 4.30 -2.15 4.30
N CYS A 319 3.43 -1.68 5.18
CA CYS A 319 1.97 -1.76 5.02
C CYS A 319 1.39 -0.38 4.71
N MET A 320 0.46 -0.30 3.79
CA MET A 320 -0.38 0.88 3.58
C MET A 320 -1.85 0.49 3.56
N LEU A 321 -2.64 1.22 4.31
CA LEU A 321 -4.08 1.09 4.39
C LEU A 321 -4.72 2.45 4.10
N ASP A 322 -5.76 2.49 3.27
CA ASP A 322 -6.50 3.72 2.98
C ASP A 322 -7.36 4.12 4.21
N ILE A 323 -6.68 4.60 5.27
CA ILE A 323 -7.32 5.00 6.54
C ILE A 323 -8.45 6.01 6.33
N PRO A 324 -8.27 7.08 5.50
CA PRO A 324 -9.38 8.00 5.24
C PRO A 324 -10.62 7.33 4.65
N HIS A 325 -10.44 6.32 3.79
CA HIS A 325 -11.55 5.56 3.22
C HIS A 325 -12.27 4.70 4.28
N VAL A 326 -11.54 4.08 5.20
CA VAL A 326 -12.15 3.34 6.32
C VAL A 326 -12.96 4.28 7.19
N LEU A 327 -12.39 5.43 7.59
CA LEU A 327 -13.05 6.44 8.41
C LEU A 327 -14.35 6.93 7.76
N MET A 328 -14.33 7.21 6.46
CA MET A 328 -15.51 7.65 5.72
C MET A 328 -16.63 6.59 5.75
N GLN A 329 -16.32 5.32 5.59
CA GLN A 329 -17.31 4.23 5.69
C GLN A 329 -17.92 4.14 7.10
N LEU A 330 -17.13 4.46 8.13
CA LEU A 330 -17.62 4.53 9.52
C LEU A 330 -18.48 5.76 9.77
N GLY A 331 -18.46 6.75 8.88
CA GLY A 331 -19.25 7.98 8.97
C GLY A 331 -18.45 9.20 9.42
N TYR A 332 -17.12 9.13 9.39
CA TYR A 332 -16.24 10.23 9.74
C TYR A 332 -15.47 10.72 8.50
N ASP A 333 -15.78 11.92 8.04
CA ASP A 333 -15.07 12.57 6.92
C ASP A 333 -13.85 13.35 7.46
N LEU A 334 -12.68 12.71 7.43
CA LEU A 334 -11.42 13.28 7.88
C LEU A 334 -11.07 14.59 7.16
N PHE A 335 -11.30 14.67 5.85
CA PHE A 335 -10.96 15.86 5.07
C PHE A 335 -11.93 17.02 5.33
N ALA A 336 -13.21 16.74 5.58
CA ALA A 336 -14.16 17.78 5.99
C ALA A 336 -13.80 18.37 7.35
N ASP A 337 -13.41 17.52 8.30
CA ASP A 337 -13.00 17.95 9.63
C ASP A 337 -11.75 18.84 9.59
N ILE A 338 -10.72 18.43 8.84
CA ILE A 338 -9.51 19.24 8.65
C ILE A 338 -9.81 20.60 8.03
N ARG A 339 -10.67 20.64 7.00
CA ARG A 339 -11.08 21.92 6.36
C ARG A 339 -11.80 22.84 7.35
N ALA A 340 -12.65 22.29 8.20
CA ALA A 340 -13.38 23.06 9.21
C ALA A 340 -12.46 23.68 10.26
N HIS A 341 -11.36 23.01 10.61
CA HIS A 341 -10.39 23.52 11.59
C HIS A 341 -9.29 24.40 10.99
N ALA A 342 -9.13 24.42 9.68
CA ALA A 342 -8.16 25.26 8.98
C ALA A 342 -8.73 26.62 8.54
N ALA A 343 -10.07 26.82 8.63
CA ALA A 343 -10.79 28.06 8.33
C ALA A 343 -10.87 28.97 9.56
#